data_bd67f95674229bd2fd2369e8a079ce2b
#
_entry.id   bd67f95674229bd2fd2369e8a079ce2b
#
_cell.length_a   1.000
_cell.length_b   1.000
_cell.length_c   1.000
_cell.angle_alpha   90.00
_cell.angle_beta   90.00
_cell.angle_gamma   90.00
#
_symmetry.space_group_name_H-M   'P 1'
#
loop_
_entity.id
_entity.type
_entity.pdbx_description
1 polymer ?
#
loop_
_entity_poly.entity_id
_entity_poly.type
_entity_poly.pdbx_seq_one_letter_code
_entity_poly.pdbx_strand_id
1 'polypeptide(L)'
;MSEILLKDLIYLKKGALTSKQCDELILERENRNNEQMGEHCLHAITGVDTHSTFRQVLLTPNSKNFDIVKDVCQETIDEWIDSLEKKKSFAVSALNDSINFSHAYRLMRYDVGGWIHPHIDWGHGVVGSLTIALNNESEFKGGEFKFFNGNHTVHMEKGDALIFPANPFFIHEVTEVTEGRRYSVNSFLTSFPIEMVGEFNTQLGAILNLPNVKDNPMRYNLTS
;
A
#
# COMPACT_ATOMS: atom_id res chain seq x y z
N MET A 1 -1.90 11.73 30.45
CA MET A 1 -1.53 11.22 29.11
C MET A 1 -2.66 10.34 28.63
N SER A 2 -3.20 10.58 27.45
CA SER A 2 -4.20 9.67 26.84
C SER A 2 -3.52 8.33 26.51
N GLU A 3 -4.22 7.23 26.71
CA GLU A 3 -3.79 5.90 26.29
C GLU A 3 -3.59 5.92 24.75
N ILE A 4 -2.49 5.34 24.27
CA ILE A 4 -2.21 5.21 22.84
C ILE A 4 -2.57 3.80 22.43
N LEU A 5 -3.47 3.69 21.46
CA LEU A 5 -3.90 2.43 20.90
C LEU A 5 -3.20 2.16 19.56
N LEU A 6 -2.99 0.89 19.20
CA LEU A 6 -2.38 0.53 17.90
C LEU A 6 -3.09 1.18 16.71
N LYS A 7 -4.42 1.27 16.75
CA LYS A 7 -5.21 1.95 15.71
C LYS A 7 -4.85 3.42 15.52
N ASP A 8 -4.25 4.08 16.52
CA ASP A 8 -3.82 5.47 16.43
C ASP A 8 -2.57 5.67 15.56
N LEU A 9 -1.92 4.57 15.19
CA LEU A 9 -0.80 4.56 14.23
C LEU A 9 -1.27 4.41 12.79
N ILE A 10 -2.53 4.08 12.58
CA ILE A 10 -3.16 4.02 11.26
C ILE A 10 -3.60 5.44 10.88
N TYR A 11 -3.27 5.87 9.68
CA TYR A 11 -3.64 7.20 9.18
C TYR A 11 -4.46 7.08 7.91
N LEU A 12 -5.60 7.77 7.88
CA LEU A 12 -6.49 7.84 6.73
C LEU A 12 -6.51 9.27 6.19
N LYS A 13 -5.91 9.47 5.02
CA LYS A 13 -5.98 10.71 4.25
C LYS A 13 -7.22 10.69 3.39
N LYS A 14 -8.14 11.63 3.63
CA LYS A 14 -9.35 11.77 2.83
C LYS A 14 -9.07 12.48 1.51
N GLY A 15 -9.61 11.92 0.40
CA GLY A 15 -9.54 12.55 -0.91
C GLY A 15 -8.12 12.75 -1.45
N ALA A 16 -7.21 11.82 -1.18
CA ALA A 16 -5.84 11.84 -1.68
C ALA A 16 -5.77 11.85 -3.21
N LEU A 17 -6.71 11.15 -3.87
CA LEU A 17 -6.94 11.22 -5.30
C LEU A 17 -8.31 11.83 -5.61
N THR A 18 -8.39 12.58 -6.70
CA THR A 18 -9.68 13.01 -7.25
C THR A 18 -10.43 11.84 -7.87
N SER A 19 -11.75 11.93 -7.95
CA SER A 19 -12.59 10.91 -8.59
C SER A 19 -12.13 10.62 -10.03
N LYS A 20 -11.75 11.66 -10.80
CA LYS A 20 -11.23 11.52 -12.16
C LYS A 20 -9.93 10.70 -12.21
N GLN A 21 -8.99 10.97 -11.30
CA GLN A 21 -7.73 10.22 -11.22
C GLN A 21 -7.97 8.75 -10.88
N CYS A 22 -8.91 8.46 -9.98
CA CYS A 22 -9.32 7.09 -9.68
C CYS A 22 -9.88 6.37 -10.92
N ASP A 23 -10.77 7.02 -11.67
CA ASP A 23 -11.34 6.45 -12.90
C ASP A 23 -10.26 6.19 -13.96
N GLU A 24 -9.28 7.08 -14.11
CA GLU A 24 -8.15 6.89 -15.02
C GLU A 24 -7.27 5.71 -14.60
N LEU A 25 -7.04 5.51 -13.30
CA LEU A 25 -6.29 4.36 -12.77
C LEU A 25 -7.04 3.04 -12.98
N ILE A 26 -8.35 3.01 -12.76
CA ILE A 26 -9.18 1.84 -13.06
C ILE A 26 -9.13 1.52 -14.55
N LEU A 27 -9.29 2.53 -15.42
CA LEU A 27 -9.21 2.35 -16.86
C LEU A 27 -7.83 1.84 -17.29
N GLU A 28 -6.75 2.37 -16.73
CA GLU A 28 -5.39 1.88 -16.96
C GLU A 28 -5.26 0.42 -16.57
N ARG A 29 -5.80 0.03 -15.40
CA ARG A 29 -5.81 -1.35 -14.92
C ARG A 29 -6.54 -2.28 -15.87
N GLU A 30 -7.74 -1.90 -16.33
CA GLU A 30 -8.56 -2.74 -17.19
C GLU A 30 -7.98 -2.93 -18.61
N ASN A 31 -7.20 -1.95 -19.09
CA ASN A 31 -6.55 -2.02 -20.39
C ASN A 31 -5.22 -2.82 -20.39
N ARG A 32 -4.78 -3.33 -19.23
CA ARG A 32 -3.54 -4.10 -19.12
C ARG A 32 -3.79 -5.60 -19.20
N ASN A 33 -3.02 -6.27 -20.07
CA ASN A 33 -3.10 -7.73 -20.28
C ASN A 33 -2.06 -8.54 -19.48
N ASN A 34 -1.13 -7.86 -18.79
CA ASN A 34 -0.04 -8.47 -18.02
C ASN A 34 -0.42 -8.63 -16.54
N GLU A 35 -1.67 -8.97 -16.25
CA GLU A 35 -2.12 -9.17 -14.88
C GLU A 35 -1.50 -10.41 -14.24
N GLN A 36 -1.20 -10.28 -12.97
CA GLN A 36 -0.77 -11.38 -12.11
C GLN A 36 -1.91 -11.76 -11.17
N MET A 37 -2.10 -13.05 -10.97
CA MET A 37 -2.97 -13.57 -9.92
C MET A 37 -2.32 -13.34 -8.56
N GLY A 38 -3.13 -13.35 -7.53
CA GLY A 38 -2.73 -13.12 -6.15
C GLY A 38 -1.48 -13.84 -5.68
N GLU A 39 -1.06 -13.55 -4.50
CA GLU A 39 0.20 -14.04 -3.93
C GLU A 39 -0.06 -15.09 -2.85
N HIS A 40 0.90 -15.99 -2.67
CA HIS A 40 0.95 -16.82 -1.47
C HIS A 40 1.13 -15.93 -0.24
N CYS A 41 0.32 -16.18 0.75
CA CYS A 41 0.40 -15.45 1.99
C CYS A 41 0.11 -16.39 3.16
N LEU A 42 0.95 -16.32 4.20
CA LEU A 42 0.69 -17.05 5.43
C LEU A 42 -0.44 -16.36 6.19
N HIS A 43 -1.47 -17.11 6.52
CA HIS A 43 -2.51 -16.63 7.42
C HIS A 43 -1.86 -16.33 8.79
N ALA A 44 -1.85 -15.06 9.19
CA ALA A 44 -1.07 -14.57 10.31
C ALA A 44 -1.35 -15.27 11.66
N ILE A 45 -2.54 -15.87 11.81
CA ILE A 45 -2.95 -16.51 13.05
C ILE A 45 -2.79 -18.02 12.99
N THR A 46 -3.17 -18.66 11.88
CA THR A 46 -3.17 -20.11 11.75
C THR A 46 -1.86 -20.67 11.19
N GLY A 47 -1.02 -19.82 10.58
CA GLY A 47 0.20 -20.22 9.90
C GLY A 47 -0.05 -21.06 8.63
N VAL A 48 -1.28 -21.20 8.19
CA VAL A 48 -1.61 -21.93 6.97
C VAL A 48 -1.25 -21.10 5.76
N ASP A 49 -0.51 -21.69 4.83
CA ASP A 49 -0.23 -21.05 3.53
C ASP A 49 -1.52 -21.00 2.71
N THR A 50 -1.86 -19.80 2.27
CA THR A 50 -3.04 -19.55 1.47
C THR A 50 -2.67 -18.77 0.21
N HIS A 51 -3.47 -18.94 -0.83
CA HIS A 51 -3.29 -18.20 -2.07
C HIS A 51 -4.41 -17.17 -2.20
N SER A 52 -4.06 -15.90 -2.07
CA SER A 52 -5.01 -14.79 -2.28
C SER A 52 -5.55 -14.79 -3.71
N THR A 53 -6.77 -14.31 -3.90
CA THR A 53 -7.49 -14.40 -5.19
C THR A 53 -7.69 -13.04 -5.87
N PHE A 54 -6.98 -12.02 -5.44
CA PHE A 54 -6.94 -10.73 -6.14
C PHE A 54 -6.13 -10.81 -7.44
N ARG A 55 -6.31 -9.82 -8.32
CA ARG A 55 -5.53 -9.62 -9.54
C ARG A 55 -4.79 -8.30 -9.46
N GLN A 56 -3.56 -8.27 -9.93
CA GLN A 56 -2.73 -7.07 -9.85
C GLN A 56 -1.99 -6.78 -11.15
N VAL A 57 -1.72 -5.50 -11.36
CA VAL A 57 -0.85 -4.98 -12.41
C VAL A 57 0.10 -3.96 -11.79
N LEU A 58 1.39 -4.11 -12.06
CA LEU A 58 2.39 -3.17 -11.56
C LEU A 58 2.40 -1.90 -12.41
N LEU A 59 2.29 -0.73 -11.76
CA LEU A 59 2.61 0.55 -12.39
C LEU A 59 4.14 0.66 -12.51
N THR A 60 4.59 1.03 -13.69
CA THR A 60 5.99 1.30 -13.99
C THR A 60 6.17 2.80 -14.30
N PRO A 61 7.39 3.34 -14.28
CA PRO A 61 7.65 4.73 -14.64
C PRO A 61 7.12 5.14 -16.03
N ASN A 62 6.91 4.18 -16.93
CA ASN A 62 6.31 4.41 -18.24
C ASN A 62 4.78 4.39 -18.22
N SER A 63 4.17 4.09 -17.08
CA SER A 63 2.71 4.10 -16.90
C SER A 63 2.21 5.53 -16.85
N LYS A 64 1.08 5.81 -17.51
CA LYS A 64 0.49 7.16 -17.59
C LYS A 64 0.28 7.81 -16.22
N ASN A 65 -0.14 7.02 -15.24
CA ASN A 65 -0.53 7.52 -13.92
C ASN A 65 0.52 7.22 -12.83
N PHE A 66 1.75 6.84 -13.21
CA PHE A 66 2.80 6.50 -12.26
C PHE A 66 3.16 7.67 -11.34
N ASP A 67 3.44 8.86 -11.91
CA ASP A 67 3.84 10.02 -11.13
C ASP A 67 2.73 10.50 -10.20
N ILE A 68 1.47 10.45 -10.62
CA ILE A 68 0.32 10.79 -9.78
C ILE A 68 0.29 9.90 -8.54
N VAL A 69 0.45 8.59 -8.70
CA VAL A 69 0.43 7.65 -7.57
C VAL A 69 1.64 7.87 -6.67
N LYS A 70 2.83 8.04 -7.25
CA LYS A 70 4.06 8.32 -6.52
C LYS A 70 3.92 9.57 -5.64
N ASP A 71 3.43 10.68 -6.20
CA ASP A 71 3.29 11.95 -5.50
C ASP A 71 2.25 11.86 -4.36
N VAL A 72 1.12 11.20 -4.61
CA VAL A 72 0.11 10.96 -3.57
C VAL A 72 0.63 10.06 -2.45
N CYS A 73 1.43 9.04 -2.78
CA CYS A 73 2.08 8.22 -1.76
C CYS A 73 3.02 9.08 -0.91
N GLN A 74 3.84 9.94 -1.54
CA GLN A 74 4.74 10.86 -0.86
C GLN A 74 3.98 11.77 0.12
N GLU A 75 2.98 12.48 -0.38
CA GLU A 75 2.16 13.38 0.44
C GLU A 75 1.49 12.64 1.61
N THR A 76 1.01 11.42 1.38
CA THR A 76 0.37 10.62 2.43
C THR A 76 1.36 10.21 3.51
N ILE A 77 2.61 9.89 3.14
CA ILE A 77 3.66 9.58 4.08
C ILE A 77 4.00 10.81 4.94
N ASP A 78 4.19 11.96 4.31
CA ASP A 78 4.51 13.21 5.02
C ASP A 78 3.43 13.55 6.04
N GLU A 79 2.17 13.49 5.65
CA GLU A 79 1.04 13.74 6.55
C GLU A 79 0.93 12.69 7.68
N TRP A 80 1.25 11.43 7.39
CA TRP A 80 1.29 10.38 8.42
C TRP A 80 2.37 10.68 9.46
N ILE A 81 3.60 10.99 9.03
CA ILE A 81 4.70 11.37 9.90
C ILE A 81 4.30 12.57 10.76
N ASP A 82 3.76 13.64 10.17
CA ASP A 82 3.26 14.81 10.87
C ASP A 82 2.19 14.46 11.92
N SER A 83 1.30 13.53 11.58
CA SER A 83 0.24 13.09 12.50
C SER A 83 0.79 12.37 13.72
N LEU A 84 1.85 11.57 13.52
CA LEU A 84 2.54 10.86 14.60
C LEU A 84 3.37 11.81 15.48
N GLU A 85 4.02 12.80 14.88
CA GLU A 85 4.77 13.84 15.62
C GLU A 85 3.87 14.61 16.60
N LYS A 86 2.67 14.97 16.15
CA LYS A 86 1.69 15.67 17.00
C LYS A 86 1.31 14.87 18.24
N LYS A 87 1.40 13.55 18.20
CA LYS A 87 1.10 12.66 19.33
C LYS A 87 2.23 12.61 20.38
N LYS A 88 3.45 13.05 20.03
CA LYS A 88 4.64 13.14 20.91
C LYS A 88 4.97 11.87 21.71
N SER A 89 4.65 10.70 21.17
CA SER A 89 4.76 9.43 21.89
C SER A 89 5.58 8.38 21.14
N PHE A 90 6.11 8.73 19.99
CA PHE A 90 6.86 7.84 19.12
C PHE A 90 8.20 8.45 18.73
N ALA A 91 9.17 7.59 18.43
CA ALA A 91 10.45 7.99 17.83
C ALA A 91 10.24 8.28 16.32
N VAL A 92 9.50 9.35 16.02
CA VAL A 92 9.06 9.69 14.66
C VAL A 92 10.25 9.94 13.73
N SER A 93 11.31 10.58 14.21
CA SER A 93 12.55 10.77 13.43
C SER A 93 13.13 9.43 12.98
N ALA A 94 13.19 8.44 13.88
CA ALA A 94 13.70 7.11 13.53
C ALA A 94 12.82 6.39 12.50
N LEU A 95 11.51 6.56 12.57
CA LEU A 95 10.58 6.04 11.55
C LEU A 95 10.82 6.75 10.21
N ASN A 96 10.88 8.08 10.21
CA ASN A 96 11.14 8.88 9.03
C ASN A 96 12.47 8.48 8.36
N ASP A 97 13.55 8.36 9.15
CA ASP A 97 14.86 7.96 8.66
C ASP A 97 14.88 6.51 8.14
N SER A 98 13.95 5.67 8.56
CA SER A 98 13.85 4.28 8.11
C SER A 98 13.10 4.12 6.79
N ILE A 99 12.32 5.11 6.34
CA ILE A 99 11.60 5.03 5.07
C ILE A 99 12.49 5.54 3.93
N ASN A 100 13.13 4.62 3.20
CA ASN A 100 14.00 4.99 2.08
C ASN A 100 13.28 4.97 0.73
N PHE A 101 12.26 4.11 0.58
CA PHE A 101 11.55 3.89 -0.67
C PHE A 101 10.05 3.69 -0.45
N SER A 102 9.29 4.26 -1.37
CA SER A 102 7.92 3.81 -1.68
C SER A 102 7.97 3.09 -3.03
N HIS A 103 7.50 1.87 -3.09
CA HIS A 103 7.65 1.04 -4.29
C HIS A 103 6.50 0.05 -4.49
N ALA A 104 6.57 -0.71 -5.59
CA ALA A 104 5.60 -1.73 -5.95
C ALA A 104 4.17 -1.18 -6.02
N TYR A 105 4.00 -0.04 -6.73
CA TYR A 105 2.67 0.53 -6.97
C TYR A 105 1.83 -0.44 -7.79
N ARG A 106 0.91 -1.14 -7.12
CA ARG A 106 0.09 -2.23 -7.69
C ARG A 106 -1.34 -1.76 -7.86
N LEU A 107 -1.83 -1.79 -9.09
CA LEU A 107 -3.26 -1.64 -9.37
C LEU A 107 -3.94 -2.98 -9.09
N MET A 108 -4.67 -3.03 -7.99
CA MET A 108 -5.35 -4.23 -7.50
C MET A 108 -6.79 -4.27 -7.98
N ARG A 109 -7.28 -5.47 -8.29
CA ARG A 109 -8.69 -5.75 -8.53
C ARG A 109 -9.11 -7.00 -7.77
N TYR A 110 -10.20 -6.88 -7.04
CA TYR A 110 -10.89 -7.98 -6.40
C TYR A 110 -12.23 -8.17 -7.11
N ASP A 111 -12.36 -9.23 -7.89
CA ASP A 111 -13.62 -9.69 -8.48
C ASP A 111 -14.44 -10.40 -7.39
N VAL A 112 -15.70 -10.79 -7.70
CA VAL A 112 -16.49 -11.64 -6.80
C VAL A 112 -15.71 -12.92 -6.48
N GLY A 113 -15.61 -13.26 -5.19
CA GLY A 113 -14.75 -14.31 -4.66
C GLY A 113 -13.30 -13.87 -4.42
N GLY A 114 -12.98 -12.59 -4.66
CA GLY A 114 -11.65 -12.01 -4.41
C GLY A 114 -11.44 -11.63 -2.95
N TRP A 115 -10.31 -12.02 -2.37
CA TRP A 115 -9.94 -11.76 -0.98
C TRP A 115 -8.42 -11.84 -0.77
N ILE A 116 -7.98 -11.39 0.41
CA ILE A 116 -6.69 -11.73 1.01
C ILE A 116 -6.88 -11.96 2.50
N HIS A 117 -6.45 -13.12 3.01
CA HIS A 117 -6.59 -13.53 4.40
C HIS A 117 -5.84 -12.61 5.37
N PRO A 118 -6.14 -12.69 6.69
CA PRO A 118 -5.37 -12.02 7.71
C PRO A 118 -3.87 -12.32 7.57
N HIS A 119 -3.10 -11.30 7.26
CA HIS A 119 -1.66 -11.35 7.04
C HIS A 119 -0.97 -10.11 7.61
N ILE A 120 0.33 -10.12 7.55
CA ILE A 120 1.19 -8.96 7.80
C ILE A 120 2.03 -8.71 6.55
N ASP A 121 2.25 -7.46 6.23
CA ASP A 121 3.23 -7.08 5.22
C ASP A 121 4.62 -7.10 5.87
N TRP A 122 5.42 -8.08 5.51
CA TRP A 122 6.72 -8.27 6.13
C TRP A 122 7.77 -8.77 5.11
N GLY A 123 9.03 -8.67 5.49
CA GLY A 123 10.15 -9.09 4.67
C GLY A 123 10.79 -7.94 3.90
N HIS A 124 12.01 -8.16 3.44
CA HIS A 124 12.78 -7.20 2.62
C HIS A 124 12.79 -5.76 3.14
N GLY A 125 12.75 -5.57 4.48
CA GLY A 125 12.79 -4.24 5.08
C GLY A 125 11.50 -3.44 4.96
N VAL A 126 10.34 -4.05 4.72
CA VAL A 126 9.06 -3.34 4.71
C VAL A 126 8.75 -2.80 6.10
N VAL A 127 8.54 -1.50 6.21
CA VAL A 127 8.28 -0.77 7.47
C VAL A 127 6.89 -0.14 7.52
N GLY A 128 6.24 0.00 6.37
CA GLY A 128 4.88 0.52 6.26
C GLY A 128 4.22 0.07 4.97
N SER A 129 2.90 0.16 4.95
CA SER A 129 2.07 -0.16 3.79
C SER A 129 1.06 0.95 3.56
N LEU A 130 0.76 1.17 2.28
CA LEU A 130 -0.18 2.17 1.84
C LEU A 130 -1.16 1.55 0.85
N THR A 131 -2.45 1.86 1.01
CA THR A 131 -3.49 1.49 0.05
C THR A 131 -4.37 2.69 -0.27
N ILE A 132 -4.76 2.86 -1.53
CA ILE A 132 -5.67 3.92 -1.99
C ILE A 132 -6.92 3.27 -2.56
N ALA A 133 -8.09 3.64 -2.08
CA ALA A 133 -9.36 3.17 -2.62
C ALA A 133 -9.65 3.86 -3.96
N LEU A 134 -9.92 3.09 -5.01
CA LEU A 134 -10.20 3.66 -6.34
C LEU A 134 -11.70 3.72 -6.65
N ASN A 135 -12.54 3.02 -5.88
CA ASN A 135 -13.99 3.09 -6.00
C ASN A 135 -14.66 3.07 -4.62
N ASN A 136 -15.91 3.48 -4.56
CA ASN A 136 -16.65 3.59 -3.30
C ASN A 136 -17.09 2.22 -2.78
N GLU A 137 -17.22 2.09 -1.46
CA GLU A 137 -17.77 0.88 -0.82
C GLU A 137 -19.22 0.59 -1.25
N SER A 138 -19.95 1.58 -1.74
CA SER A 138 -21.30 1.39 -2.30
C SER A 138 -21.33 0.65 -3.64
N GLU A 139 -20.20 0.51 -4.33
CA GLU A 139 -20.07 -0.13 -5.65
C GLU A 139 -19.78 -1.63 -5.56
N PHE A 140 -19.56 -2.16 -4.35
CA PHE A 140 -19.31 -3.58 -4.10
C PHE A 140 -19.84 -3.99 -2.71
N LYS A 141 -19.94 -5.30 -2.46
CA LYS A 141 -20.25 -5.84 -1.13
C LYS A 141 -19.15 -6.80 -0.69
N GLY A 142 -18.91 -6.89 0.61
CA GLY A 142 -17.71 -7.51 1.13
C GLY A 142 -16.50 -6.63 0.83
N GLY A 143 -15.31 -7.20 0.67
CA GLY A 143 -14.09 -6.44 0.34
C GLY A 143 -13.70 -5.42 1.41
N GLU A 144 -14.16 -5.57 2.64
CA GLU A 144 -13.85 -4.69 3.76
C GLU A 144 -12.36 -4.78 4.14
N PHE A 145 -11.73 -3.64 4.41
CA PHE A 145 -10.37 -3.60 4.92
C PHE A 145 -10.39 -3.66 6.45
N LYS A 146 -9.88 -4.73 7.01
CA LYS A 146 -9.93 -5.00 8.45
C LYS A 146 -8.54 -5.18 9.04
N PHE A 147 -8.38 -4.70 10.28
CA PHE A 147 -7.19 -4.88 11.11
C PHE A 147 -7.49 -5.72 12.35
N PHE A 148 -6.41 -6.21 12.96
CA PHE A 148 -6.43 -6.86 14.28
C PHE A 148 -7.43 -8.02 14.35
N ASN A 149 -7.36 -8.89 13.32
CA ASN A 149 -8.27 -10.04 13.21
C ASN A 149 -9.76 -9.64 13.22
N GLY A 150 -10.10 -8.64 12.41
CA GLY A 150 -11.48 -8.18 12.26
C GLY A 150 -11.97 -7.20 13.33
N ASN A 151 -11.14 -6.88 14.35
CA ASN A 151 -11.54 -5.99 15.45
C ASN A 151 -11.58 -4.50 15.08
N HIS A 152 -11.06 -4.11 13.90
CA HIS A 152 -11.10 -2.74 13.43
C HIS A 152 -11.28 -2.69 11.93
N THR A 153 -12.42 -2.22 11.48
CA THR A 153 -12.71 -1.98 10.05
C THR A 153 -12.41 -0.53 9.71
N VAL A 154 -11.73 -0.30 8.59
CA VAL A 154 -11.48 1.03 8.05
C VAL A 154 -12.38 1.24 6.83
N HIS A 155 -13.25 2.23 6.90
CA HIS A 155 -14.12 2.64 5.81
C HIS A 155 -13.43 3.69 4.94
N MET A 156 -13.33 3.41 3.65
CA MET A 156 -12.65 4.24 2.67
C MET A 156 -13.61 4.65 1.55
N GLU A 157 -13.66 5.94 1.29
CA GLU A 157 -14.31 6.49 0.10
C GLU A 157 -13.34 6.47 -1.10
N LYS A 158 -13.88 6.60 -2.29
CA LYS A 158 -13.09 6.72 -3.53
C LYS A 158 -12.09 7.88 -3.43
N GLY A 159 -10.82 7.57 -3.61
CA GLY A 159 -9.70 8.51 -3.51
C GLY A 159 -9.05 8.60 -2.13
N ASP A 160 -9.59 7.95 -1.10
CA ASP A 160 -8.95 7.93 0.22
C ASP A 160 -7.69 7.07 0.21
N ALA A 161 -6.66 7.51 0.92
CA ALA A 161 -5.43 6.77 1.12
C ALA A 161 -5.25 6.38 2.59
N LEU A 162 -4.98 5.10 2.82
CA LEU A 162 -4.74 4.50 4.13
C LEU A 162 -3.28 4.10 4.23
N ILE A 163 -2.60 4.50 5.31
CA ILE A 163 -1.21 4.14 5.60
C ILE A 163 -1.08 3.63 7.04
N PHE A 164 -0.24 2.61 7.23
CA PHE A 164 -0.06 1.96 8.52
C PHE A 164 1.31 1.28 8.62
N PRO A 165 1.82 1.02 9.86
CA PRO A 165 3.07 0.28 10.06
C PRO A 165 2.96 -1.16 9.56
N ALA A 166 4.00 -1.65 8.90
CA ALA A 166 4.13 -3.05 8.49
C ALA A 166 4.95 -3.83 9.53
N ASN A 167 4.27 -4.40 10.49
CA ASN A 167 4.90 -5.21 11.55
C ASN A 167 3.90 -6.23 12.12
N PRO A 168 4.33 -7.17 12.98
CA PRO A 168 3.46 -8.23 13.49
C PRO A 168 2.20 -7.80 14.25
N PHE A 169 2.12 -6.53 14.67
CA PHE A 169 0.95 -6.01 15.38
C PHE A 169 -0.16 -5.50 14.46
N PHE A 170 0.15 -5.30 13.15
CA PHE A 170 -0.80 -4.77 12.16
C PHE A 170 -1.27 -5.88 11.20
N ILE A 171 -1.79 -6.96 11.79
CA ILE A 171 -2.49 -8.00 11.03
C ILE A 171 -3.68 -7.34 10.32
N HIS A 172 -3.79 -7.55 9.02
CA HIS A 172 -4.88 -6.99 8.23
C HIS A 172 -5.33 -7.95 7.12
N GLU A 173 -6.52 -7.69 6.60
CA GLU A 173 -7.16 -8.50 5.56
C GLU A 173 -8.04 -7.64 4.65
N VAL A 174 -8.34 -8.16 3.47
CA VAL A 174 -9.49 -7.75 2.67
C VAL A 174 -10.45 -8.92 2.63
N THR A 175 -11.65 -8.74 3.18
CA THR A 175 -12.67 -9.80 3.19
C THR A 175 -13.13 -10.15 1.78
N GLU A 176 -13.78 -11.29 1.61
CA GLU A 176 -14.26 -11.71 0.29
C GLU A 176 -15.24 -10.69 -0.29
N VAL A 177 -15.01 -10.30 -1.54
CA VAL A 177 -15.97 -9.52 -2.34
C VAL A 177 -17.10 -10.45 -2.78
N THR A 178 -18.33 -10.11 -2.41
CA THR A 178 -19.52 -10.93 -2.70
C THR A 178 -20.38 -10.38 -3.84
N GLU A 179 -20.31 -9.07 -4.11
CA GLU A 179 -20.96 -8.42 -5.27
C GLU A 179 -20.05 -7.27 -5.78
N GLY A 180 -20.13 -6.99 -7.07
CA GLY A 180 -19.38 -5.90 -7.70
C GLY A 180 -17.88 -6.20 -7.84
N ARG A 181 -17.08 -5.15 -7.82
CA ARG A 181 -15.61 -5.20 -7.89
C ARG A 181 -15.00 -4.15 -6.98
N ARG A 182 -13.95 -4.52 -6.28
CA ARG A 182 -13.15 -3.59 -5.50
C ARG A 182 -11.84 -3.30 -6.21
N TYR A 183 -11.48 -2.01 -6.30
CA TYR A 183 -10.22 -1.55 -6.89
C TYR A 183 -9.41 -0.76 -5.87
N SER A 184 -8.10 -0.98 -5.86
CA SER A 184 -7.17 -0.19 -5.04
C SER A 184 -5.81 -0.05 -5.69
N VAL A 185 -5.03 0.93 -5.23
CA VAL A 185 -3.57 0.96 -5.41
C VAL A 185 -2.94 0.52 -4.10
N ASN A 186 -1.95 -0.35 -4.16
CA ASN A 186 -1.15 -0.71 -2.99
C ASN A 186 0.32 -0.35 -3.24
N SER A 187 1.01 0.04 -2.17
CA SER A 187 2.44 0.33 -2.17
C SER A 187 3.08 -0.09 -0.85
N PHE A 188 4.35 -0.41 -0.88
CA PHE A 188 5.16 -0.72 0.29
C PHE A 188 6.18 0.36 0.56
N LEU A 189 6.40 0.66 1.84
CA LEU A 189 7.46 1.53 2.32
C LEU A 189 8.56 0.66 2.89
N THR A 190 9.77 0.82 2.41
CA THR A 190 10.89 -0.05 2.78
C THR A 190 12.07 0.70 3.34
N SER A 191 12.72 0.04 4.30
CA SER A 191 13.99 0.45 4.90
C SER A 191 15.08 -0.49 4.42
N PHE A 192 16.15 0.08 3.85
CA PHE A 192 17.37 -0.64 3.54
C PHE A 192 18.57 0.12 4.08
N PRO A 193 19.64 -0.56 4.52
CA PRO A 193 20.93 0.09 4.76
C PRO A 193 21.33 0.92 3.54
N ILE A 194 21.87 2.11 3.77
CA ILE A 194 22.18 3.05 2.69
C ILE A 194 23.17 2.44 1.68
N GLU A 195 24.02 1.56 2.15
CA GLU A 195 25.01 0.81 1.36
C GLU A 195 24.34 -0.17 0.38
N MET A 196 23.18 -0.70 0.73
CA MET A 196 22.42 -1.65 -0.09
C MET A 196 21.46 -0.97 -1.06
N VAL A 197 21.24 0.34 -0.93
CA VAL A 197 20.29 1.10 -1.76
C VAL A 197 20.62 0.95 -3.25
N GLY A 198 21.88 1.01 -3.60
CA GLY A 198 22.34 0.85 -4.99
C GLY A 198 22.04 -0.53 -5.55
N GLU A 199 22.29 -1.60 -4.78
CA GLU A 199 22.03 -2.97 -5.17
C GLU A 199 20.52 -3.23 -5.31
N PHE A 200 19.72 -2.80 -4.32
CA PHE A 200 18.27 -2.91 -4.37
C PHE A 200 17.68 -2.18 -5.58
N ASN A 201 18.12 -0.94 -5.84
CA ASN A 201 17.69 -0.19 -7.00
C ASN A 201 18.06 -0.89 -8.31
N THR A 202 19.23 -1.54 -8.39
CA THR A 202 19.63 -2.31 -9.56
C THR A 202 18.73 -3.50 -9.81
N GLN A 203 18.40 -4.24 -8.76
CA GLN A 203 17.49 -5.38 -8.85
C GLN A 203 16.08 -4.93 -9.23
N LEU A 204 15.55 -3.90 -8.57
CA LEU A 204 14.25 -3.33 -8.89
C LEU A 204 14.21 -2.74 -10.31
N GLY A 205 15.29 -2.08 -10.72
CA GLY A 205 15.45 -1.57 -12.08
C GLY A 205 15.42 -2.68 -13.13
N ALA A 206 16.05 -3.82 -12.85
CA ALA A 206 15.99 -4.98 -13.74
C ALA A 206 14.56 -5.56 -13.83
N ILE A 207 13.84 -5.64 -12.72
CA ILE A 207 12.44 -6.10 -12.67
C ILE A 207 11.51 -5.14 -13.44
N LEU A 208 11.76 -3.83 -13.32
CA LEU A 208 10.92 -2.79 -13.91
C LEU A 208 11.41 -2.32 -15.29
N ASN A 209 12.49 -2.92 -15.84
CA ASN A 209 13.15 -2.44 -17.06
C ASN A 209 13.59 -0.96 -16.98
N LEU A 210 14.05 -0.51 -15.82
CA LEU A 210 14.54 0.84 -15.64
C LEU A 210 15.97 0.99 -16.17
N PRO A 211 16.25 2.01 -16.99
CA PRO A 211 17.56 2.13 -17.65
C PRO A 211 18.68 2.61 -16.74
N ASN A 212 18.38 3.23 -15.58
CA ASN A 212 19.39 3.77 -14.68
C ASN A 212 18.90 3.78 -13.23
N VAL A 213 19.72 3.21 -12.34
CA VAL A 213 19.45 3.09 -10.91
C VAL A 213 19.50 4.42 -10.19
N LYS A 214 20.37 5.35 -10.63
CA LYS A 214 20.51 6.67 -9.98
C LYS A 214 19.26 7.54 -10.13
N ASP A 215 18.55 7.33 -11.22
CA ASP A 215 17.35 8.08 -11.57
C ASP A 215 16.08 7.28 -11.28
N ASN A 216 16.16 6.26 -10.39
CA ASN A 216 15.02 5.46 -10.04
C ASN A 216 13.94 6.34 -9.39
N PRO A 217 12.80 6.59 -10.08
CA PRO A 217 11.75 7.48 -9.62
C PRO A 217 10.98 6.92 -8.40
N MET A 218 11.27 5.67 -8.01
CA MET A 218 10.67 5.04 -6.83
C MET A 218 11.48 5.32 -5.56
N ARG A 219 12.62 6.00 -5.68
CA ARG A 219 13.41 6.39 -4.52
C ARG A 219 12.73 7.55 -3.80
N TYR A 220 12.45 7.33 -2.56
CA TYR A 220 11.97 8.34 -1.66
C TYR A 220 13.16 9.13 -1.07
N ASN A 221 13.28 10.40 -1.39
CA ASN A 221 14.29 11.27 -0.77
C ASN A 221 13.66 11.98 0.44
N LEU A 222 13.96 11.48 1.62
CA LEU A 222 13.56 12.09 2.90
C LEU A 222 14.48 13.23 3.33
N THR A 223 15.58 13.46 2.61
CA THR A 223 16.54 14.51 2.93
C THR A 223 16.31 15.72 2.04
N SER A 224 15.48 16.61 2.47
CA SER A 224 15.50 18.02 2.08
C SER A 224 15.28 18.87 3.31
#